data_51b31483b72a4979ca0235fc2034bf65
#
_entry.id   51b31483b72a4979ca0235fc2034bf65
#
_cell.length_a   1.000
_cell.length_b   1.000
_cell.length_c   1.000
_cell.angle_alpha   90.00
_cell.angle_beta   90.00
_cell.angle_gamma   90.00
#
_symmetry.space_group_name_H-M   'P 1'
#
loop_
_entity.id
_entity.type
_entity.pdbx_description
1 polymer ?
#
loop_
_entity_poly.entity_id
_entity_poly.type
_entity_poly.pdbx_seq_one_letter_code
_entity_poly.pdbx_strand_id
1 'polypeptide(L)'
;MASTENPVPDLQRSLVALLRQNNRAGRIVVAVDALDQAAATAFADDLVTAIAEEGSAVFHVPLSDGTTGVRDTLVAPFRAGEPFATGEVAPADAVLIVSGRFLHAPEVRGLWNFSVWLEMNPPIGAPRPELPDAEKHYLRTVRPKAAASVIIENSDPAHPVQVFGDFC
;
A
#
# COMPACT_ATOMS: atom_id res chain seq x y z
N MET A 1 29.40 -8.27 -17.94
CA MET A 1 28.95 -7.42 -16.84
C MET A 1 27.60 -7.94 -16.40
N ALA A 2 27.52 -8.55 -15.27
CA ALA A 2 26.25 -8.96 -14.71
C ALA A 2 25.51 -7.70 -14.24
N SER A 3 24.40 -7.38 -14.86
CA SER A 3 23.44 -6.43 -14.31
C SER A 3 23.04 -6.95 -12.95
N THR A 4 23.33 -6.22 -11.91
CA THR A 4 22.81 -6.51 -10.58
C THR A 4 21.34 -6.12 -10.59
N GLU A 5 20.52 -6.94 -11.26
CA GLU A 5 19.09 -6.90 -11.04
C GLU A 5 18.89 -7.34 -9.59
N ASN A 6 18.51 -6.38 -8.77
CA ASN A 6 18.04 -6.68 -7.42
C ASN A 6 16.77 -7.52 -7.62
N PRO A 7 16.77 -8.82 -7.33
CA PRO A 7 15.57 -9.61 -7.58
C PRO A 7 14.42 -9.02 -6.77
N VAL A 8 13.30 -8.78 -7.44
CA VAL A 8 12.07 -8.39 -6.72
C VAL A 8 11.82 -9.44 -5.66
N PRO A 9 11.69 -9.04 -4.39
CA PRO A 9 11.48 -9.98 -3.30
C PRO A 9 10.28 -10.90 -3.57
N ASP A 10 10.39 -12.16 -3.21
CA ASP A 10 9.33 -13.16 -3.41
C ASP A 10 8.00 -12.74 -2.75
N LEU A 11 8.08 -11.95 -1.68
CA LEU A 11 6.91 -11.39 -1.03
C LEU A 11 6.08 -10.52 -1.98
N GLN A 12 6.71 -9.58 -2.71
CA GLN A 12 5.99 -8.70 -3.63
C GLN A 12 5.33 -9.50 -4.75
N ARG A 13 5.99 -10.52 -5.28
CA ARG A 13 5.38 -11.42 -6.27
C ARG A 13 4.17 -12.16 -5.69
N SER A 14 4.27 -12.63 -4.45
CA SER A 14 3.16 -13.29 -3.76
C SER A 14 1.97 -12.34 -3.54
N LEU A 15 2.24 -11.08 -3.18
CA LEU A 15 1.19 -10.06 -3.03
C LEU A 15 0.52 -9.73 -4.36
N VAL A 16 1.27 -9.65 -5.44
CA VAL A 16 0.72 -9.41 -6.78
C VAL A 16 -0.17 -10.59 -7.20
N ALA A 17 0.25 -11.82 -6.95
CA ALA A 17 -0.56 -13.00 -7.21
C ALA A 17 -1.88 -12.98 -6.42
N LEU A 18 -1.83 -12.62 -5.14
CA LEU A 18 -3.01 -12.47 -4.28
C LEU A 18 -3.94 -11.35 -4.76
N LEU A 19 -3.37 -10.21 -5.15
CA LEU A 19 -4.09 -9.09 -5.73
C LEU A 19 -4.88 -9.52 -6.99
N ARG A 20 -4.23 -10.26 -7.90
CA ARG A 20 -4.84 -10.75 -9.13
C ARG A 20 -5.90 -11.82 -8.88
N GLN A 21 -5.69 -12.68 -7.90
CA GLN A 21 -6.66 -13.70 -7.51
C GLN A 21 -8.00 -13.08 -7.06
N ASN A 22 -7.92 -11.98 -6.32
CA ASN A 22 -9.09 -11.30 -5.76
C ASN A 22 -9.70 -10.26 -6.72
N ASN A 23 -8.94 -9.79 -7.71
CA ASN A 23 -9.36 -8.72 -8.63
C ASN A 23 -8.98 -9.12 -10.06
N ARG A 24 -9.84 -9.87 -10.71
CA ARG A 24 -9.54 -10.50 -12.01
C ARG A 24 -9.64 -9.56 -13.20
N ALA A 25 -10.33 -8.43 -13.07
CA ALA A 25 -10.58 -7.52 -14.18
C ALA A 25 -10.75 -6.08 -13.69
N GLY A 26 -10.48 -5.13 -14.57
CA GLY A 26 -10.70 -3.72 -14.36
C GLY A 26 -9.49 -3.00 -13.75
N ARG A 27 -9.67 -1.71 -13.54
CA ARG A 27 -8.69 -0.86 -12.86
C ARG A 27 -8.72 -1.12 -11.36
N ILE A 28 -7.56 -1.38 -10.79
CA ILE A 28 -7.41 -1.79 -9.40
C ILE A 28 -6.70 -0.68 -8.62
N VAL A 29 -7.21 -0.34 -7.45
CA VAL A 29 -6.59 0.61 -6.54
C VAL A 29 -6.09 -0.11 -5.30
N VAL A 30 -4.80 0.05 -5.03
CA VAL A 30 -4.10 -0.56 -3.89
C VAL A 30 -3.64 0.53 -2.94
N ALA A 31 -3.89 0.37 -1.66
CA ALA A 31 -3.34 1.24 -0.62
C ALA A 31 -2.18 0.57 0.10
N VAL A 32 -1.12 1.32 0.34
CA VAL A 32 -0.01 0.93 1.23
C VAL A 32 0.04 1.94 2.37
N ASP A 33 -0.36 1.50 3.53
CA ASP A 33 -0.51 2.34 4.73
C ASP A 33 0.53 1.98 5.78
N ALA A 34 1.15 2.99 6.34
CA ALA A 34 2.08 2.88 7.45
C ALA A 34 2.08 4.16 8.27
N LEU A 35 2.53 4.08 9.53
CA LEU A 35 2.77 5.30 10.31
C LEU A 35 3.98 6.09 9.78
N ASP A 36 4.92 5.42 9.15
CA ASP A 36 6.08 6.03 8.51
C ASP A 36 5.81 6.19 7.00
N GLN A 37 5.70 7.44 6.54
CA GLN A 37 5.46 7.80 5.15
C GLN A 37 6.56 7.26 4.22
N ALA A 38 7.82 7.35 4.62
CA ALA A 38 8.94 6.90 3.81
C ALA A 38 8.93 5.37 3.64
N ALA A 39 8.57 4.63 4.68
CA ALA A 39 8.42 3.18 4.61
C ALA A 39 7.28 2.77 3.67
N ALA A 40 6.15 3.45 3.74
CA ALA A 40 5.01 3.20 2.83
C ALA A 40 5.41 3.44 1.37
N THR A 41 6.10 4.53 1.08
CA THR A 41 6.56 4.88 -0.26
C THR A 41 7.56 3.86 -0.79
N ALA A 42 8.55 3.47 0.00
CA ALA A 42 9.55 2.48 -0.41
C ALA A 42 8.95 1.11 -0.70
N PHE A 43 8.04 0.64 0.15
CA PHE A 43 7.33 -0.62 -0.08
C PHE A 43 6.45 -0.57 -1.34
N ALA A 44 5.78 0.56 -1.56
CA ALA A 44 4.98 0.78 -2.77
C ALA A 44 5.84 0.77 -4.04
N ASP A 45 7.03 1.33 -4.02
CA ASP A 45 7.96 1.30 -5.14
C ASP A 45 8.39 -0.14 -5.51
N ASP A 46 8.63 -0.98 -4.52
CA ASP A 46 8.93 -2.41 -4.74
C ASP A 46 7.72 -3.13 -5.35
N LEU A 47 6.53 -2.79 -4.90
CA LEU A 47 5.30 -3.37 -5.44
C LEU A 47 5.04 -2.91 -6.89
N VAL A 48 5.36 -1.65 -7.23
CA VAL A 48 5.34 -1.14 -8.61
C VAL A 48 6.22 -2.00 -9.51
N THR A 49 7.43 -2.29 -9.08
CA THR A 49 8.37 -3.12 -9.84
C THR A 49 7.80 -4.50 -10.10
N ALA A 50 7.22 -5.14 -9.09
CA ALA A 50 6.62 -6.47 -9.23
C ALA A 50 5.43 -6.48 -10.20
N ILE A 51 4.58 -5.47 -10.16
CA ILE A 51 3.42 -5.35 -11.07
C ILE A 51 3.88 -5.05 -12.49
N ALA A 52 4.87 -4.20 -12.67
CA ALA A 52 5.44 -3.88 -13.98
C ALA A 52 6.08 -5.11 -14.65
N GLU A 53 6.72 -5.98 -13.87
CA GLU A 53 7.28 -7.25 -14.37
C GLU A 53 6.22 -8.19 -14.97
N GLU A 54 4.98 -8.10 -14.52
CA GLU A 54 3.86 -8.83 -15.13
C GLU A 54 3.38 -8.23 -16.46
N GLY A 55 3.89 -7.06 -16.84
CA GLY A 55 3.48 -6.34 -18.04
C GLY A 55 2.26 -5.44 -17.86
N SER A 56 1.78 -5.24 -16.65
CA SER A 56 0.66 -4.35 -16.34
C SER A 56 1.12 -2.89 -16.22
N ALA A 57 0.28 -1.97 -16.71
CA ALA A 57 0.47 -0.55 -16.43
C ALA A 57 0.24 -0.29 -14.94
N VAL A 58 1.16 0.39 -14.29
CA VAL A 58 1.09 0.69 -12.87
C VAL A 58 1.46 2.16 -12.62
N PHE A 59 0.72 2.79 -11.72
CA PHE A 59 0.92 4.17 -11.30
C PHE A 59 1.07 4.20 -9.79
N HIS A 60 1.97 5.03 -9.30
CA HIS A 60 2.18 5.22 -7.87
C HIS A 60 2.03 6.68 -7.50
N VAL A 61 1.15 6.97 -6.55
CA VAL A 61 0.92 8.30 -6.02
C VAL A 61 1.12 8.27 -4.50
N PRO A 62 2.26 8.79 -4.02
CA PRO A 62 2.46 8.98 -2.59
C PRO A 62 1.66 10.19 -2.11
N LEU A 63 0.98 10.05 -0.97
CA LEU A 63 0.23 11.13 -0.32
C LEU A 63 1.06 11.72 0.82
N SER A 64 1.46 12.98 0.70
CA SER A 64 2.24 13.68 1.74
C SER A 64 1.36 14.49 2.72
N ASP A 65 0.20 14.95 2.28
CA ASP A 65 -0.63 15.93 2.99
C ASP A 65 -1.99 15.38 3.44
N GLY A 66 -2.06 14.09 3.71
CA GLY A 66 -3.30 13.45 4.15
C GLY A 66 -4.17 12.95 3.01
N THR A 67 -5.42 12.65 3.33
CA THR A 67 -6.34 11.93 2.44
C THR A 67 -7.44 12.81 1.84
N THR A 68 -7.39 14.12 2.09
CA THR A 68 -8.40 15.06 1.59
C THR A 68 -8.43 15.11 0.07
N GLY A 69 -9.60 14.92 -0.52
CA GLY A 69 -9.79 14.98 -1.97
C GLY A 69 -9.35 13.76 -2.75
N VAL A 70 -8.76 12.75 -2.12
CA VAL A 70 -8.23 11.55 -2.79
C VAL A 70 -9.31 10.84 -3.61
N ARG A 71 -10.54 10.75 -3.10
CA ARG A 71 -11.67 10.16 -3.82
C ARG A 71 -11.89 10.85 -5.16
N ASP A 72 -12.05 12.15 -5.15
CA ASP A 72 -12.55 12.93 -6.30
C ASP A 72 -11.44 13.33 -7.27
N THR A 73 -10.21 13.50 -6.78
CA THR A 73 -9.09 13.97 -7.61
C THR A 73 -8.21 12.84 -8.11
N LEU A 74 -8.24 11.67 -7.49
CA LEU A 74 -7.35 10.57 -7.80
C LEU A 74 -8.10 9.28 -8.16
N VAL A 75 -8.88 8.74 -7.24
CA VAL A 75 -9.46 7.40 -7.39
C VAL A 75 -10.62 7.37 -8.39
N ALA A 76 -11.55 8.31 -8.30
CA ALA A 76 -12.70 8.35 -9.20
C ALA A 76 -12.29 8.59 -10.67
N PRO A 77 -11.43 9.57 -11.00
CA PRO A 77 -10.94 9.75 -12.36
C PRO A 77 -10.15 8.53 -12.87
N PHE A 78 -9.30 7.96 -12.04
CA PHE A 78 -8.56 6.75 -12.40
C PHE A 78 -9.50 5.60 -12.81
N ARG A 79 -10.51 5.32 -11.99
CA ARG A 79 -11.50 4.27 -12.27
C ARG A 79 -12.36 4.56 -13.50
N ALA A 80 -12.68 5.82 -13.73
CA ALA A 80 -13.48 6.25 -14.87
C ALA A 80 -12.71 6.23 -16.20
N GLY A 81 -11.38 6.05 -16.17
CA GLY A 81 -10.54 6.17 -17.35
C GLY A 81 -10.39 7.60 -17.81
N GLU A 82 -10.45 8.55 -16.89
CA GLU A 82 -10.25 9.97 -17.11
C GLU A 82 -8.84 10.38 -16.67
N PRO A 83 -8.32 11.53 -17.11
CA PRO A 83 -7.05 12.04 -16.61
C PRO A 83 -7.07 12.21 -15.09
N PHE A 84 -6.06 11.71 -14.41
CA PHE A 84 -5.90 11.82 -12.94
C PHE A 84 -4.53 12.43 -12.62
N ALA A 85 -4.16 12.49 -11.37
CA ALA A 85 -3.01 13.21 -10.78
C ALA A 85 -1.81 13.59 -11.71
N THR A 86 -1.44 12.73 -12.65
CA THR A 86 -0.35 12.96 -13.62
C THR A 86 -0.80 13.56 -14.95
N GLY A 87 -2.10 13.74 -15.15
CA GLY A 87 -2.71 14.11 -16.43
C GLY A 87 -2.84 12.96 -17.43
N GLU A 88 -2.44 11.76 -17.03
CA GLU A 88 -2.51 10.56 -17.86
C GLU A 88 -3.87 9.86 -17.71
N VAL A 89 -4.23 9.11 -18.75
CA VAL A 89 -5.38 8.20 -18.75
C VAL A 89 -4.87 6.78 -18.55
N ALA A 90 -5.38 6.10 -17.53
CA ALA A 90 -4.96 4.73 -17.24
C ALA A 90 -5.61 3.72 -18.18
N PRO A 91 -4.87 2.71 -18.68
CA PRO A 91 -5.44 1.56 -19.38
C PRO A 91 -6.52 0.84 -18.55
N ALA A 92 -7.36 0.06 -19.19
CA ALA A 92 -8.49 -0.62 -18.55
C ALA A 92 -8.10 -1.67 -17.50
N ASP A 93 -6.86 -2.13 -17.51
CA ASP A 93 -6.29 -3.13 -16.59
C ASP A 93 -5.20 -2.57 -15.69
N ALA A 94 -5.06 -1.25 -15.64
CA ALA A 94 -4.03 -0.58 -14.84
C ALA A 94 -4.22 -0.77 -13.34
N VAL A 95 -3.11 -0.68 -12.61
CA VAL A 95 -3.08 -0.64 -11.16
C VAL A 95 -2.62 0.73 -10.68
N LEU A 96 -3.35 1.31 -9.76
CA LEU A 96 -2.96 2.52 -9.03
C LEU A 96 -2.55 2.12 -7.62
N ILE A 97 -1.33 2.44 -7.23
CA ILE A 97 -0.86 2.29 -5.86
C ILE A 97 -0.87 3.66 -5.20
N VAL A 98 -1.54 3.75 -4.07
CA VAL A 98 -1.55 4.93 -3.20
C VAL A 98 -0.81 4.58 -1.93
N SER A 99 0.26 5.29 -1.63
CA SER A 99 1.01 5.11 -0.40
C SER A 99 0.87 6.32 0.53
N GLY A 100 0.84 6.10 1.81
CA GLY A 100 0.70 7.19 2.75
C GLY A 100 0.37 6.73 4.15
N ARG A 101 -0.17 7.68 4.91
CA ARG A 101 -0.59 7.49 6.30
C ARG A 101 -2.09 7.59 6.41
N PHE A 102 -2.68 6.86 7.35
CA PHE A 102 -4.12 6.91 7.65
C PHE A 102 -5.03 6.46 6.51
N LEU A 103 -4.55 5.56 5.66
CA LEU A 103 -5.32 5.10 4.49
C LEU A 103 -6.45 4.11 4.84
N HIS A 104 -6.48 3.59 6.06
CA HIS A 104 -7.59 2.77 6.55
C HIS A 104 -8.65 3.59 7.31
N ALA A 105 -8.49 4.93 7.35
CA ALA A 105 -9.49 5.80 7.96
C ALA A 105 -10.86 5.64 7.29
N PRO A 106 -11.98 5.79 8.03
CA PRO A 106 -13.32 5.55 7.51
C PRO A 106 -13.65 6.31 6.22
N GLU A 107 -13.08 7.49 6.04
CA GLU A 107 -13.34 8.36 4.89
C GLU A 107 -12.81 7.80 3.57
N VAL A 108 -11.78 6.96 3.63
CA VAL A 108 -11.05 6.49 2.44
C VAL A 108 -10.95 4.97 2.33
N ARG A 109 -11.12 4.22 3.40
CA ARG A 109 -10.93 2.75 3.38
C ARG A 109 -11.78 2.02 2.33
N GLY A 110 -12.93 2.57 1.97
CA GLY A 110 -13.82 2.00 0.94
C GLY A 110 -13.35 2.24 -0.50
N LEU A 111 -12.28 3.00 -0.71
CA LEU A 111 -11.73 3.29 -2.03
C LEU A 111 -10.81 2.18 -2.56
N TRP A 112 -10.27 1.36 -1.69
CA TRP A 112 -9.23 0.40 -2.01
C TRP A 112 -9.82 -0.95 -2.40
N ASN A 113 -9.34 -1.53 -3.50
CA ASN A 113 -9.61 -2.92 -3.84
C ASN A 113 -8.75 -3.88 -3.01
N PHE A 114 -7.58 -3.42 -2.61
CA PHE A 114 -6.62 -4.16 -1.82
C PHE A 114 -5.83 -3.20 -0.95
N SER A 115 -5.54 -3.57 0.28
CA SER A 115 -4.80 -2.70 1.18
C SER A 115 -3.75 -3.45 1.98
N VAL A 116 -2.62 -2.80 2.17
CA VAL A 116 -1.48 -3.28 2.93
C VAL A 116 -1.30 -2.41 4.17
N TRP A 117 -1.17 -3.03 5.31
CA TRP A 117 -0.69 -2.38 6.52
C TRP A 117 0.75 -2.79 6.79
N LEU A 118 1.66 -1.82 6.85
CA LEU A 118 3.05 -2.05 7.24
C LEU A 118 3.18 -1.87 8.74
N GLU A 119 3.48 -2.96 9.43
CA GLU A 119 3.75 -2.94 10.85
C GLU A 119 5.26 -2.81 11.09
N MET A 120 5.63 -1.89 11.95
CA MET A 120 7.01 -1.67 12.36
C MET A 120 7.10 -1.82 13.87
N ASN A 121 7.81 -2.84 14.31
CA ASN A 121 8.01 -3.13 15.72
C ASN A 121 9.45 -2.79 16.14
N PRO A 122 9.64 -2.19 17.31
CA PRO A 122 10.98 -2.01 17.84
C PRO A 122 11.65 -3.36 18.09
N PRO A 123 12.98 -3.44 18.07
CA PRO A 123 13.69 -4.67 18.42
C PRO A 123 13.27 -5.19 19.80
N ILE A 124 13.34 -6.49 19.98
CA ILE A 124 13.02 -7.13 21.27
C ILE A 124 13.89 -6.50 22.37
N GLY A 125 13.25 -6.05 23.46
CA GLY A 125 13.93 -5.39 24.56
C GLY A 125 14.18 -3.89 24.40
N ALA A 126 13.92 -3.32 23.23
CA ALA A 126 13.98 -1.87 23.02
C ALA A 126 12.69 -1.19 23.53
N PRO A 127 12.79 0.03 24.09
CA PRO A 127 11.60 0.78 24.47
C PRO A 127 10.77 1.11 23.24
N ARG A 128 9.45 1.02 23.36
CA ARG A 128 8.55 1.47 22.31
C ARG A 128 8.60 3.00 22.22
N PRO A 129 8.81 3.57 21.02
CA PRO A 129 8.75 5.01 20.87
C PRO A 129 7.36 5.51 21.25
N GLU A 130 7.31 6.68 21.85
CA GLU A 130 6.04 7.34 22.12
C GLU A 130 5.49 7.90 20.81
N LEU A 131 4.25 7.51 20.49
CA LEU A 131 3.57 7.94 19.28
C LEU A 131 2.80 9.25 19.53
N PRO A 132 2.69 10.14 18.53
CA PRO A 132 1.76 11.25 18.58
C PRO A 132 0.32 10.81 18.85
N ASP A 133 -0.48 11.68 19.44
CA ASP A 133 -1.86 11.36 19.83
C ASP A 133 -2.73 10.96 18.64
N ALA A 134 -2.54 11.58 17.48
CA ALA A 134 -3.26 11.22 16.24
C ALA A 134 -2.98 9.78 15.81
N GLU A 135 -1.73 9.33 15.93
CA GLU A 135 -1.34 7.96 15.59
C GLU A 135 -1.87 6.96 16.63
N LYS A 136 -1.79 7.28 17.92
CA LYS A 136 -2.41 6.47 18.98
C LYS A 136 -3.91 6.30 18.76
N HIS A 137 -4.59 7.39 18.41
CA HIS A 137 -6.03 7.38 18.10
C HIS A 137 -6.33 6.49 16.91
N TYR A 138 -5.57 6.65 15.82
CA TYR A 138 -5.70 5.85 14.61
C TYR A 138 -5.55 4.35 14.89
N LEU A 139 -4.49 3.94 15.59
CA LEU A 139 -4.26 2.53 15.91
C LEU A 139 -5.36 1.94 16.79
N ARG A 140 -5.88 2.72 17.74
CA ARG A 140 -6.91 2.26 18.68
C ARG A 140 -8.31 2.22 18.07
N THR A 141 -8.66 3.23 17.29
CA THR A 141 -10.03 3.44 16.80
C THR A 141 -10.24 2.82 15.43
N VAL A 142 -9.33 3.06 14.48
CA VAL A 142 -9.40 2.54 13.12
C VAL A 142 -8.93 1.10 13.05
N ARG A 143 -7.92 0.75 13.85
CA ARG A 143 -7.35 -0.60 13.90
C ARG A 143 -6.89 -1.07 12.51
N PRO A 144 -5.92 -0.38 11.87
CA PRO A 144 -5.51 -0.66 10.50
C PRO A 144 -5.06 -2.11 10.30
N LYS A 145 -4.44 -2.71 11.31
CA LYS A 145 -4.05 -4.14 11.30
C LYS A 145 -5.24 -5.07 11.06
N ALA A 146 -6.40 -4.77 11.64
CA ALA A 146 -7.61 -5.57 11.44
C ALA A 146 -8.36 -5.22 10.15
N ALA A 147 -8.18 -4.01 9.64
CA ALA A 147 -8.88 -3.50 8.47
C ALA A 147 -8.18 -3.85 7.15
N ALA A 148 -6.87 -4.05 7.16
CA ALA A 148 -6.07 -4.31 5.96
C ALA A 148 -6.35 -5.67 5.34
N SER A 149 -6.18 -5.75 4.01
CA SER A 149 -6.22 -7.02 3.28
C SER A 149 -5.05 -7.92 3.67
N VAL A 150 -3.87 -7.34 3.87
CA VAL A 150 -2.67 -8.04 4.34
C VAL A 150 -1.91 -7.18 5.33
N ILE A 151 -1.21 -7.86 6.23
CA ILE A 151 -0.30 -7.24 7.22
C ILE A 151 1.11 -7.66 6.87
N ILE A 152 2.00 -6.67 6.75
CA ILE A 152 3.41 -6.91 6.48
C ILE A 152 4.22 -6.42 7.68
N GLU A 153 4.96 -7.31 8.32
CA GLU A 153 5.97 -6.94 9.31
C GLU A 153 7.19 -6.40 8.54
N ASN A 154 7.47 -5.12 8.68
CA ASN A 154 8.45 -4.36 7.89
C ASN A 154 9.52 -3.69 8.75
N SER A 155 9.77 -4.21 9.95
CA SER A 155 10.80 -3.67 10.84
C SER A 155 12.20 -3.78 10.24
N ASP A 156 12.43 -4.82 9.44
CA ASP A 156 13.58 -4.93 8.56
C ASP A 156 13.11 -4.78 7.09
N PRO A 157 13.26 -3.59 6.47
CA PRO A 157 12.80 -3.37 5.10
C PRO A 157 13.47 -4.24 4.04
N ALA A 158 14.64 -4.80 4.35
CA ALA A 158 15.31 -5.75 3.45
C ALA A 158 14.67 -7.14 3.47
N HIS A 159 13.94 -7.47 4.53
CA HIS A 159 13.32 -8.77 4.73
C HIS A 159 11.88 -8.63 5.27
N PRO A 160 10.97 -7.98 4.51
CA PRO A 160 9.58 -7.87 4.93
C PRO A 160 8.90 -9.24 4.95
N VAL A 161 8.01 -9.47 5.90
CA VAL A 161 7.32 -10.75 6.08
C VAL A 161 5.82 -10.52 6.21
N GLN A 162 5.03 -11.28 5.46
CA GLN A 162 3.59 -11.30 5.67
C GLN A 162 3.26 -12.00 6.98
N VAL A 163 2.46 -11.36 7.82
CA VAL A 163 1.93 -11.92 9.05
C VAL A 163 0.43 -12.10 8.95
N PHE A 164 -0.07 -13.13 9.58
CA PHE A 164 -1.49 -13.43 9.63
C PHE A 164 -2.01 -13.01 10.99
N GLY A 165 -3.12 -12.26 11.02
CA GLY A 165 -3.75 -11.90 12.27
C GLY A 165 -4.33 -13.15 12.95
N ASP A 166 -4.10 -13.27 14.26
CA ASP A 166 -4.80 -14.25 15.06
C ASP A 166 -6.26 -13.80 15.19
N PHE A 167 -7.09 -14.34 14.34
CA PHE A 167 -8.54 -14.22 14.48
C PHE A 167 -9.02 -15.29 15.47
N CYS A 168 -8.86 -15.02 16.76
CA CYS A 168 -9.55 -15.76 17.82
C CYS A 168 -10.75 -14.98 18.29
#